data_ac3ad5ae5027853a9c6b11f77df47304
#
_entry.id   ac3ad5ae5027853a9c6b11f77df47304
#
_cell.length_a   1.000
_cell.length_b   1.000
_cell.length_c   1.000
_cell.angle_alpha   90.00
_cell.angle_beta   90.00
_cell.angle_gamma   90.00
#
_symmetry.space_group_name_H-M   'P 1'
#
loop_
_entity.id
_entity.type
_entity.pdbx_description
1 polymer ?
#
loop_
_entity_poly.entity_id
_entity_poly.type
_entity_poly.pdbx_seq_one_letter_code
_entity_poly.pdbx_strand_id
1 'polypeptide(L)'
;MCIRDRVSLAHYQKPLLLTYSGGKDSDVCLELAQRAGIPFEVCHSLTTADAPQTIQHVKKKFAMLEAAGIHCKIDYPTYKGKRTSMWRLIEEKLMPPTRTMRYCCAVLKETAGNHRAIITGVRWDESNNRRGRGEFEAIGRTKKDRITVSPQEENEQLYLSDEFYLNNDNDLRRQWMEICMKQRETTCNPIIDWTNHVLWDYIHTERINVNPLYQCGFSRVGCIGCPMAGEGRHFAFQQFHKYEMMYKHAFARMLERRKLRPGDNTMWSTVDDVWNWWMEDKNLDGQIEIGDV
;
A
#
# COMPACT_ATOMS: atom_id res chain seq x y z
N MET A 1 -14.00 -14.71 -0.67
CA MET A 1 -12.76 -14.93 0.14
C MET A 1 -12.40 -16.41 0.27
N CYS A 2 -13.32 -17.31 0.57
CA CYS A 2 -13.01 -18.75 0.81
C CYS A 2 -12.28 -19.50 -0.32
N ILE A 3 -12.46 -19.12 -1.58
CA ILE A 3 -11.72 -19.73 -2.71
C ILE A 3 -10.28 -19.23 -2.74
N ARG A 4 -10.07 -17.99 -2.33
CA ARG A 4 -8.79 -17.29 -2.39
C ARG A 4 -7.81 -17.72 -1.29
N ASP A 5 -8.33 -18.13 -0.12
CA ASP A 5 -7.51 -18.74 0.93
C ASP A 5 -7.05 -20.14 0.52
N ARG A 6 -7.92 -20.93 -0.13
CA ARG A 6 -7.55 -22.24 -0.69
C ARG A 6 -6.44 -22.11 -1.75
N VAL A 7 -6.54 -21.11 -2.65
CA VAL A 7 -5.47 -20.82 -3.63
C VAL A 7 -4.18 -20.42 -2.93
N SER A 8 -4.25 -19.58 -1.88
CA SER A 8 -3.07 -19.20 -1.11
C SER A 8 -2.40 -20.37 -0.43
N LEU A 9 -3.17 -21.24 0.22
CA LEU A 9 -2.65 -22.43 0.89
C LEU A 9 -2.10 -23.46 -0.10
N ALA A 10 -2.82 -23.71 -1.21
CA ALA A 10 -2.39 -24.66 -2.22
C ALA A 10 -1.12 -24.22 -2.95
N HIS A 11 -0.99 -22.93 -3.24
CA HIS A 11 0.07 -22.41 -4.09
C HIS A 11 1.26 -21.88 -3.31
N TYR A 12 1.02 -21.08 -2.25
CA TYR A 12 2.08 -20.48 -1.44
C TYR A 12 2.38 -21.27 -0.17
N GLN A 13 1.56 -22.29 0.17
CA GLN A 13 1.61 -23.04 1.44
C GLN A 13 1.57 -22.09 2.66
N LYS A 14 0.90 -20.97 2.52
CA LYS A 14 0.78 -19.92 3.54
C LYS A 14 -0.63 -19.33 3.53
N PRO A 15 -1.15 -18.88 4.68
CA PRO A 15 -2.41 -18.16 4.74
C PRO A 15 -2.32 -16.84 3.96
N LEU A 16 -3.47 -16.24 3.65
CA LEU A 16 -3.53 -14.90 3.05
C LEU A 16 -2.82 -13.88 3.93
N LEU A 17 -2.12 -12.93 3.34
CA LEU A 17 -1.50 -11.83 4.07
C LEU A 17 -2.30 -10.55 3.89
N LEU A 18 -2.92 -10.05 4.95
CA LEU A 18 -3.56 -8.75 4.92
C LEU A 18 -2.52 -7.65 5.14
N THR A 19 -2.36 -6.78 4.14
CA THR A 19 -1.49 -5.61 4.23
C THR A 19 -2.23 -4.49 4.94
N TYR A 20 -1.92 -4.29 6.22
CA TYR A 20 -2.64 -3.38 7.10
C TYR A 20 -1.95 -2.02 7.19
N SER A 21 -2.56 -1.00 6.62
CA SER A 21 -2.00 0.37 6.62
C SER A 21 -2.41 1.21 7.85
N GLY A 22 -3.40 0.75 8.63
CA GLY A 22 -4.02 1.52 9.70
C GLY A 22 -4.99 2.60 9.22
N GLY A 23 -5.40 2.55 7.95
CA GLY A 23 -6.46 3.39 7.39
C GLY A 23 -7.80 2.64 7.31
N LYS A 24 -8.91 3.39 7.13
CA LYS A 24 -10.29 2.88 7.11
C LYS A 24 -10.51 1.68 6.17
N ASP A 25 -9.90 1.73 4.99
CA ASP A 25 -10.04 0.68 3.98
C ASP A 25 -9.40 -0.63 4.47
N SER A 26 -8.25 -0.55 5.13
CA SER A 26 -7.60 -1.72 5.73
C SER A 26 -8.32 -2.21 7.00
N ASP A 27 -8.96 -1.33 7.77
CA ASP A 27 -9.81 -1.72 8.90
C ASP A 27 -11.03 -2.52 8.44
N VAL A 28 -11.67 -2.09 7.34
CA VAL A 28 -12.80 -2.83 6.73
C VAL A 28 -12.35 -4.17 6.17
N CYS A 29 -11.23 -4.22 5.45
CA CYS A 29 -10.70 -5.51 4.95
C CYS A 29 -10.37 -6.48 6.08
N LEU A 30 -9.87 -5.99 7.21
CA LEU A 30 -9.61 -6.78 8.40
C LEU A 30 -10.91 -7.38 8.97
N GLU A 31 -11.94 -6.57 9.12
CA GLU A 31 -13.25 -7.01 9.59
C GLU A 31 -13.85 -8.08 8.65
N LEU A 32 -13.79 -7.84 7.33
CA LEU A 32 -14.27 -8.81 6.35
C LEU A 32 -13.50 -10.13 6.38
N ALA A 33 -12.19 -10.10 6.60
CA ALA A 33 -11.37 -11.31 6.72
C ALA A 33 -11.73 -12.12 7.97
N GLN A 34 -11.94 -11.44 9.11
CA GLN A 34 -12.38 -12.09 10.36
C GLN A 34 -13.76 -12.71 10.19
N ARG A 35 -14.74 -12.00 9.62
CA ARG A 35 -16.10 -12.51 9.38
C ARG A 35 -16.15 -13.67 8.39
N ALA A 36 -15.25 -13.67 7.43
CA ALA A 36 -15.15 -14.78 6.47
C ALA A 36 -14.62 -16.08 7.12
N GLY A 37 -14.08 -16.01 8.32
CA GLY A 37 -13.53 -17.17 9.04
C GLY A 37 -12.36 -17.85 8.33
N ILE A 38 -11.65 -17.12 7.44
CA ILE A 38 -10.53 -17.66 6.68
C ILE A 38 -9.22 -17.53 7.48
N PRO A 39 -8.25 -18.43 7.28
CA PRO A 39 -6.91 -18.26 7.84
C PRO A 39 -6.16 -17.11 7.16
N PHE A 40 -5.71 -16.14 7.93
CA PHE A 40 -4.92 -15.01 7.44
C PHE A 40 -3.91 -14.53 8.48
N GLU A 41 -2.89 -13.86 8.00
CA GLU A 41 -1.89 -13.13 8.79
C GLU A 41 -1.99 -11.64 8.48
N VAL A 42 -1.51 -10.80 9.37
CA VAL A 42 -1.54 -9.34 9.19
C VAL A 42 -0.13 -8.78 9.21
N CYS A 43 0.17 -7.89 8.25
CA CYS A 43 1.46 -7.21 8.18
C CYS A 43 1.27 -5.70 8.02
N HIS A 44 1.92 -4.93 8.89
CA HIS A 44 2.06 -3.48 8.75
C HIS A 44 3.46 -3.12 8.31
N SER A 45 3.59 -2.47 7.16
CA SER A 45 4.88 -1.94 6.68
C SER A 45 5.14 -0.57 7.29
N LEU A 46 6.09 -0.49 8.22
CA LEU A 46 6.48 0.75 8.88
C LEU A 46 7.22 1.66 7.90
N THR A 47 6.67 2.85 7.64
CA THR A 47 7.30 3.81 6.73
C THR A 47 8.25 4.79 7.40
N THR A 48 8.23 4.85 8.72
CA THR A 48 8.92 5.85 9.57
C THR A 48 8.43 7.30 9.39
N ALA A 49 7.56 7.54 8.42
CA ALA A 49 6.83 8.79 8.24
C ALA A 49 5.33 8.65 8.60
N ASP A 50 4.97 7.57 9.29
CA ASP A 50 3.62 7.35 9.78
C ASP A 50 3.32 8.25 10.98
N ALA A 51 2.09 8.76 11.08
CA ALA A 51 1.67 9.54 12.24
C ALA A 51 1.72 8.67 13.53
N PRO A 52 2.08 9.26 14.69
CA PRO A 52 2.09 8.52 15.95
C PRO A 52 0.77 7.83 16.27
N GLN A 53 -0.36 8.49 15.98
CA GLN A 53 -1.71 7.94 16.17
C GLN A 53 -1.94 6.69 15.31
N THR A 54 -1.42 6.68 14.07
CA THR A 54 -1.50 5.51 13.20
C THR A 54 -0.73 4.34 13.79
N ILE A 55 0.49 4.56 14.27
CA ILE A 55 1.28 3.50 14.91
C ILE A 55 0.61 2.97 16.18
N GLN A 56 0.02 3.85 16.99
CA GLN A 56 -0.74 3.43 18.17
C GLN A 56 -1.99 2.61 17.81
N HIS A 57 -2.72 3.03 16.77
CA HIS A 57 -3.88 2.31 16.26
C HIS A 57 -3.49 0.92 15.77
N VAL A 58 -2.44 0.81 14.96
CA VAL A 58 -1.90 -0.47 14.48
C VAL A 58 -1.52 -1.39 15.64
N LYS A 59 -0.76 -0.90 16.63
CA LYS A 59 -0.34 -1.69 17.78
C LYS A 59 -1.54 -2.18 18.60
N LYS A 60 -2.55 -1.33 18.82
CA LYS A 60 -3.77 -1.69 19.53
C LYS A 60 -4.55 -2.79 18.80
N LYS A 61 -4.71 -2.66 17.48
CA LYS A 61 -5.36 -3.69 16.65
C LYS A 61 -4.57 -5.00 16.67
N PHE A 62 -3.25 -4.95 16.54
CA PHE A 62 -2.40 -6.14 16.57
C PHE A 62 -2.50 -6.89 17.90
N ALA A 63 -2.48 -6.18 19.03
CA ALA A 63 -2.66 -6.81 20.34
C ALA A 63 -3.99 -7.56 20.46
N MET A 64 -5.08 -6.99 19.89
CA MET A 64 -6.40 -7.66 19.87
C MET A 64 -6.39 -8.89 18.96
N LEU A 65 -5.76 -8.82 17.80
CA LEU A 65 -5.68 -9.92 16.84
C LEU A 65 -4.81 -11.06 17.36
N GLU A 66 -3.68 -10.75 17.95
CA GLU A 66 -2.77 -11.73 18.56
C GLU A 66 -3.44 -12.46 19.74
N ALA A 67 -4.22 -11.74 20.55
CA ALA A 67 -5.05 -12.35 21.59
C ALA A 67 -6.12 -13.31 21.03
N ALA A 68 -6.56 -13.08 19.79
CA ALA A 68 -7.47 -13.96 19.05
C ALA A 68 -6.74 -15.06 18.24
N GLY A 69 -5.42 -15.19 18.39
CA GLY A 69 -4.60 -16.21 17.72
C GLY A 69 -4.20 -15.87 16.28
N ILE A 70 -4.42 -14.64 15.81
CA ILE A 70 -4.04 -14.20 14.48
C ILE A 70 -2.60 -13.64 14.51
N HIS A 71 -1.73 -14.17 13.67
CA HIS A 71 -0.34 -13.75 13.60
C HIS A 71 -0.21 -12.35 13.00
N CYS A 72 0.43 -11.42 13.71
CA CYS A 72 0.66 -10.05 13.30
C CYS A 72 2.16 -9.73 13.22
N LYS A 73 2.55 -8.97 12.20
CA LYS A 73 3.95 -8.58 11.98
C LYS A 73 4.06 -7.10 11.65
N ILE A 74 4.98 -6.40 12.30
CA ILE A 74 5.44 -5.08 11.82
C ILE A 74 6.70 -5.30 10.99
N ASP A 75 6.61 -4.94 9.71
CA ASP A 75 7.74 -5.04 8.79
C ASP A 75 8.55 -3.75 8.81
N TYR A 76 9.82 -3.89 9.16
CA TYR A 76 10.76 -2.77 9.24
C TYR A 76 11.48 -2.64 7.91
N PRO A 77 11.49 -1.44 7.31
CA PRO A 77 12.05 -1.27 5.98
C PRO A 77 13.56 -1.54 5.95
N THR A 78 13.99 -2.21 4.88
CA THR A 78 15.40 -2.47 4.60
C THR A 78 15.76 -1.97 3.20
N TYR A 79 16.97 -1.45 3.06
CA TYR A 79 17.52 -1.03 1.77
C TYR A 79 18.99 -1.43 1.69
N LYS A 80 19.38 -2.12 0.61
CA LYS A 80 20.74 -2.67 0.43
C LYS A 80 21.21 -3.51 1.64
N GLY A 81 20.32 -4.35 2.16
CA GLY A 81 20.61 -5.24 3.29
C GLY A 81 20.70 -4.57 4.68
N LYS A 82 20.44 -3.26 4.79
CA LYS A 82 20.47 -2.51 6.05
C LYS A 82 19.12 -1.92 6.39
N ARG A 83 18.80 -1.80 7.68
CA ARG A 83 17.61 -1.04 8.13
C ARG A 83 17.67 0.39 7.60
N THR A 84 16.56 0.87 7.11
CA THR A 84 16.43 2.22 6.56
C THR A 84 15.23 2.96 7.15
N SER A 85 15.06 4.20 6.71
CA SER A 85 13.93 5.07 7.06
C SER A 85 13.65 6.01 5.89
N MET A 86 12.50 6.70 5.90
CA MET A 86 12.21 7.76 4.93
C MET A 86 13.36 8.77 4.83
N TRP A 87 13.85 9.19 5.98
CA TRP A 87 14.92 10.19 6.11
C TRP A 87 16.22 9.73 5.46
N ARG A 88 16.64 8.51 5.74
CA ARG A 88 17.84 7.93 5.17
C ARG A 88 17.70 7.65 3.67
N LEU A 89 16.52 7.28 3.21
CA LEU A 89 16.27 7.08 1.79
C LEU A 89 16.39 8.39 1.00
N ILE A 90 15.91 9.51 1.53
CA ILE A 90 16.08 10.84 0.90
C ILE A 90 17.57 11.14 0.69
N GLU A 91 18.37 10.91 1.72
CA GLU A 91 19.83 11.09 1.64
C GLU A 91 20.50 10.18 0.62
N GLU A 92 20.07 8.91 0.55
CA GLU A 92 20.68 7.92 -0.35
C GLU A 92 20.21 8.08 -1.80
N LYS A 93 18.96 8.50 -2.01
CA LYS A 93 18.39 8.75 -3.34
C LYS A 93 18.76 10.11 -3.90
N LEU A 94 19.28 11.01 -3.05
CA LEU A 94 19.70 12.38 -3.39
C LEU A 94 18.58 13.22 -4.01
N MET A 95 17.35 12.92 -3.66
CA MET A 95 16.16 13.61 -4.15
C MET A 95 15.00 13.39 -3.18
N PRO A 96 14.14 14.40 -2.93
CA PRO A 96 12.87 14.18 -2.24
C PRO A 96 11.97 13.20 -2.99
N PRO A 97 11.09 12.44 -2.31
CA PRO A 97 10.09 11.62 -2.99
C PRO A 97 9.07 12.52 -3.69
N THR A 98 8.74 12.21 -4.93
CA THR A 98 7.75 12.95 -5.73
C THR A 98 6.59 12.04 -6.15
N ARG A 99 5.58 12.61 -6.84
CA ARG A 99 4.45 11.84 -7.39
C ARG A 99 4.94 10.81 -8.43
N THR A 100 5.95 11.14 -9.20
CA THR A 100 6.55 10.27 -10.23
C THR A 100 7.64 9.36 -9.65
N MET A 101 8.50 9.89 -8.78
CA MET A 101 9.61 9.14 -8.18
C MET A 101 9.23 8.58 -6.81
N ARG A 102 8.49 7.48 -6.83
CA ARG A 102 7.90 6.85 -5.64
C ARG A 102 8.80 5.77 -5.02
N TYR A 103 10.11 5.99 -4.99
CA TYR A 103 11.05 5.04 -4.39
C TYR A 103 10.72 4.69 -2.93
N CYS A 104 10.09 5.62 -2.21
CA CYS A 104 9.63 5.38 -0.84
C CYS A 104 8.58 4.26 -0.76
N CYS A 105 7.62 4.20 -1.70
CA CYS A 105 6.65 3.12 -1.74
C CYS A 105 7.33 1.79 -2.04
N ALA A 106 8.18 1.75 -3.06
CA ALA A 106 8.88 0.54 -3.46
C ALA A 106 9.75 -0.06 -2.35
N VAL A 107 10.41 0.79 -1.54
CA VAL A 107 11.32 0.32 -0.48
C VAL A 107 10.61 0.12 0.86
N LEU A 108 9.67 1.01 1.23
CA LEU A 108 9.07 1.02 2.57
C LEU A 108 7.76 0.25 2.66
N LYS A 109 7.06 -0.02 1.54
CA LYS A 109 5.71 -0.62 1.56
C LYS A 109 5.57 -1.89 0.73
N GLU A 110 6.23 -1.98 -0.42
CA GLU A 110 5.96 -3.01 -1.42
C GLU A 110 6.79 -4.30 -1.23
N THR A 111 7.46 -4.45 -0.08
CA THR A 111 8.33 -5.61 0.19
C THR A 111 7.62 -6.72 0.96
N ALA A 112 6.59 -6.41 1.72
CA ALA A 112 5.95 -7.34 2.65
C ALA A 112 5.18 -8.47 1.97
N GLY A 113 4.65 -8.25 0.75
CA GLY A 113 3.79 -9.18 0.01
C GLY A 113 4.51 -10.11 -0.96
N ASN A 114 5.84 -10.04 -1.07
CA ASN A 114 6.59 -10.85 -2.05
C ASN A 114 6.34 -12.35 -1.86
N HIS A 115 5.96 -13.04 -2.95
CA HIS A 115 5.66 -14.47 -2.98
C HIS A 115 4.53 -14.89 -2.02
N ARG A 116 3.48 -14.08 -1.95
CA ARG A 116 2.27 -14.37 -1.16
C ARG A 116 1.01 -13.89 -1.88
N ALA A 117 -0.11 -14.50 -1.52
CA ALA A 117 -1.42 -13.91 -1.80
C ALA A 117 -1.72 -12.85 -0.73
N ILE A 118 -2.00 -11.62 -1.17
CA ILE A 118 -2.23 -10.47 -0.28
C ILE A 118 -3.67 -9.97 -0.36
N ILE A 119 -4.19 -9.51 0.77
CA ILE A 119 -5.45 -8.76 0.83
C ILE A 119 -5.12 -7.28 0.91
N THR A 120 -5.75 -6.47 0.05
CA THR A 120 -5.58 -5.00 0.04
C THR A 120 -6.91 -4.28 0.03
N GLY A 121 -6.93 -3.08 0.61
CA GLY A 121 -8.09 -2.18 0.62
C GLY A 121 -8.13 -1.23 -0.59
N VAL A 122 -7.72 -1.68 -1.77
CA VAL A 122 -7.77 -0.87 -2.99
C VAL A 122 -9.20 -0.73 -3.47
N ARG A 123 -9.62 0.49 -3.86
CA ARG A 123 -10.95 0.78 -4.42
C ARG A 123 -10.87 1.60 -5.70
N TRP A 124 -11.82 1.38 -6.60
CA TRP A 124 -11.95 2.18 -7.83
C TRP A 124 -12.17 3.66 -7.56
N ASP A 125 -12.89 3.97 -6.48
CA ASP A 125 -13.25 5.33 -6.07
C ASP A 125 -12.04 6.20 -5.65
N GLU A 126 -10.88 5.60 -5.39
CA GLU A 126 -9.69 6.33 -4.93
C GLU A 126 -8.91 7.04 -6.05
N SER A 127 -8.95 6.53 -7.28
CA SER A 127 -8.31 7.17 -8.45
C SER A 127 -8.69 6.49 -9.77
N ASN A 128 -8.64 7.26 -10.88
CA ASN A 128 -8.88 6.73 -12.22
C ASN A 128 -7.94 5.57 -12.59
N ASN A 129 -6.68 5.59 -12.13
CA ASN A 129 -5.72 4.52 -12.38
C ASN A 129 -6.09 3.19 -11.69
N ARG A 130 -7.05 3.20 -10.76
CA ARG A 130 -7.52 2.01 -10.05
C ARG A 130 -8.77 1.41 -10.66
N ARG A 131 -9.48 2.13 -11.56
CA ARG A 131 -10.72 1.67 -12.20
C ARG A 131 -10.55 0.42 -13.07
N GLY A 132 -9.34 0.15 -13.55
CA GLY A 132 -9.00 -1.06 -14.30
C GLY A 132 -8.52 -2.23 -13.44
N ARG A 133 -8.61 -2.14 -12.12
CA ARG A 133 -8.23 -3.24 -11.21
C ARG A 133 -9.42 -4.14 -10.92
N GLY A 134 -9.15 -5.46 -10.81
CA GLY A 134 -10.15 -6.45 -10.46
C GLY A 134 -10.14 -6.81 -8.98
N GLU A 135 -11.14 -7.57 -8.56
CA GLU A 135 -11.24 -8.13 -7.21
C GLU A 135 -10.06 -9.06 -6.90
N PHE A 136 -9.58 -9.74 -7.93
CA PHE A 136 -8.44 -10.63 -7.82
C PHE A 136 -7.49 -10.41 -8.99
N GLU A 137 -6.24 -10.16 -8.68
CA GLU A 137 -5.22 -9.87 -9.67
C GLU A 137 -3.95 -10.64 -9.36
N ALA A 138 -3.35 -11.17 -10.40
CA ALA A 138 -1.99 -11.66 -10.36
C ALA A 138 -1.06 -10.56 -10.91
N ILE A 139 -0.07 -10.14 -10.12
CA ILE A 139 0.83 -9.04 -10.48
C ILE A 139 2.16 -9.61 -10.99
N GLY A 140 2.42 -9.45 -12.29
CA GLY A 140 3.66 -9.83 -12.92
C GLY A 140 4.82 -8.85 -12.67
N ARG A 141 5.99 -9.19 -13.24
CA ARG A 141 7.21 -8.35 -13.14
C ARG A 141 7.05 -6.96 -13.78
N THR A 142 6.14 -6.82 -14.72
CA THR A 142 5.81 -5.56 -15.39
C THR A 142 4.33 -5.25 -15.27
N LYS A 143 3.95 -3.96 -15.31
CA LYS A 143 2.54 -3.53 -15.29
C LYS A 143 1.72 -4.11 -16.45
N LYS A 144 2.38 -4.52 -17.55
CA LYS A 144 1.75 -5.11 -18.74
C LYS A 144 1.27 -6.56 -18.51
N ASP A 145 1.81 -7.23 -17.51
CA ASP A 145 1.50 -8.64 -17.22
C ASP A 145 0.38 -8.78 -16.16
N ARG A 146 -0.38 -7.71 -15.92
CA ARG A 146 -1.49 -7.74 -14.99
C ARG A 146 -2.69 -8.42 -15.65
N ILE A 147 -3.17 -9.51 -15.04
CA ILE A 147 -4.39 -10.17 -15.43
C ILE A 147 -5.44 -9.90 -14.37
N THR A 148 -6.58 -9.39 -14.82
CA THR A 148 -7.73 -9.05 -13.98
C THR A 148 -8.82 -10.08 -14.28
N VAL A 149 -9.33 -10.73 -13.24
CA VAL A 149 -10.50 -11.61 -13.34
C VAL A 149 -11.70 -10.85 -12.76
N SER A 150 -12.74 -10.69 -13.57
CA SER A 150 -13.98 -10.06 -13.12
C SER A 150 -14.90 -11.08 -12.42
N PRO A 151 -15.75 -10.63 -11.47
CA PRO A 151 -16.69 -11.52 -10.76
C PRO A 151 -17.68 -12.25 -11.67
N GLN A 152 -17.97 -11.65 -12.84
CA GLN A 152 -18.93 -12.21 -13.81
C GLN A 152 -18.40 -13.45 -14.54
N GLU A 153 -17.10 -13.69 -14.49
CA GLU A 153 -16.46 -14.87 -15.09
C GLU A 153 -16.28 -16.02 -14.07
N GLU A 154 -16.57 -15.79 -12.80
CA GLU A 154 -16.66 -16.85 -11.79
C GLU A 154 -17.96 -17.62 -11.98
N ASN A 155 -17.96 -18.60 -12.89
CA ASN A 155 -19.09 -19.50 -13.10
C ASN A 155 -19.49 -20.20 -11.79
N GLU A 156 -20.80 -20.33 -11.54
CA GLU A 156 -21.42 -21.02 -10.39
C GLU A 156 -20.85 -22.44 -10.12
N GLN A 157 -20.24 -23.08 -11.11
CA GLN A 157 -19.57 -24.38 -10.97
C GLN A 157 -18.33 -24.37 -10.06
N LEU A 158 -17.78 -23.22 -9.74
CA LEU A 158 -16.64 -23.08 -8.80
C LEU A 158 -17.01 -23.39 -7.34
N TYR A 159 -18.31 -23.34 -6.99
CA TYR A 159 -18.80 -23.50 -5.62
C TYR A 159 -19.17 -24.95 -5.24
N LEU A 160 -19.17 -25.89 -6.18
CA LEU A 160 -19.79 -27.21 -6.00
C LEU A 160 -18.80 -28.36 -5.74
N SER A 161 -17.50 -28.16 -5.68
CA SER A 161 -16.58 -29.27 -5.39
C SER A 161 -15.67 -28.92 -4.21
N ASP A 162 -15.78 -29.70 -3.13
CA ASP A 162 -14.90 -29.63 -1.94
C ASP A 162 -13.46 -30.07 -2.24
N GLU A 163 -13.18 -30.60 -3.41
CA GLU A 163 -11.86 -30.99 -3.84
C GLU A 163 -11.38 -30.10 -4.98
N PHE A 164 -10.29 -29.40 -4.74
CA PHE A 164 -9.62 -28.57 -5.72
C PHE A 164 -8.78 -29.44 -6.65
N TYR A 165 -9.42 -30.14 -7.58
CA TYR A 165 -8.74 -30.87 -8.64
C TYR A 165 -8.45 -29.92 -9.81
N LEU A 166 -7.19 -29.88 -10.22
CA LEU A 166 -6.79 -29.37 -11.53
C LEU A 166 -7.35 -30.32 -12.61
N ASN A 167 -8.61 -30.12 -12.96
CA ASN A 167 -9.19 -30.87 -14.03
C ASN A 167 -8.64 -30.32 -15.35
N ASN A 168 -8.01 -31.17 -16.18
CA ASN A 168 -7.36 -30.77 -17.43
C ASN A 168 -8.29 -30.07 -18.43
N ASP A 169 -9.59 -30.18 -18.24
CA ASP A 169 -10.60 -29.68 -19.17
C ASP A 169 -11.08 -28.24 -18.84
N ASN A 170 -10.56 -27.60 -17.77
CA ASN A 170 -10.94 -26.24 -17.44
C ASN A 170 -9.75 -25.29 -17.68
N ASP A 171 -9.63 -24.82 -18.93
CA ASP A 171 -8.55 -23.95 -19.39
C ASP A 171 -8.39 -22.65 -18.57
N LEU A 172 -9.49 -22.07 -18.06
CA LEU A 172 -9.46 -20.85 -17.27
C LEU A 172 -8.81 -21.09 -15.88
N ARG A 173 -9.15 -22.21 -15.21
CA ARG A 173 -8.52 -22.58 -13.94
C ARG A 173 -7.04 -22.89 -14.10
N ARG A 174 -6.68 -23.59 -15.18
CA ARG A 174 -5.30 -23.92 -15.50
C ARG A 174 -4.50 -22.67 -15.82
N GLN A 175 -5.01 -21.79 -16.66
CA GLN A 175 -4.40 -20.50 -16.96
C GLN A 175 -4.20 -19.68 -15.69
N TRP A 176 -5.18 -19.68 -14.80
CA TRP A 176 -5.16 -18.97 -13.53
C TRP A 176 -4.06 -19.48 -12.59
N MET A 177 -3.96 -20.80 -12.43
CA MET A 177 -2.91 -21.42 -11.61
C MET A 177 -1.52 -21.25 -12.24
N GLU A 178 -1.40 -21.38 -13.55
CA GLU A 178 -0.13 -21.14 -14.25
C GLU A 178 0.34 -19.68 -14.14
N ILE A 179 -0.59 -18.75 -14.16
CA ILE A 179 -0.32 -17.33 -13.96
C ILE A 179 0.13 -17.06 -12.53
N CYS A 180 -0.55 -17.60 -11.52
CA CYS A 180 -0.15 -17.51 -10.13
C CYS A 180 1.25 -18.10 -9.89
N MET A 181 1.59 -19.21 -10.57
CA MET A 181 2.91 -19.85 -10.46
C MET A 181 4.06 -19.00 -11.00
N LYS A 182 3.80 -18.16 -11.98
CA LYS A 182 4.83 -17.33 -12.65
C LYS A 182 5.03 -15.96 -12.00
N GLN A 183 4.20 -15.57 -11.02
CA GLN A 183 4.11 -14.19 -10.55
C GLN A 183 4.55 -13.99 -9.10
N ARG A 184 5.01 -12.76 -8.80
CA ARG A 184 5.57 -12.42 -7.51
C ARG A 184 4.56 -12.35 -6.37
N GLU A 185 3.33 -11.94 -6.68
CA GLU A 185 2.26 -11.80 -5.71
C GLU A 185 0.89 -11.86 -6.38
N THR A 186 -0.10 -12.30 -5.63
CA THR A 186 -1.49 -12.32 -6.02
C THR A 186 -2.27 -11.41 -5.08
N THR A 187 -3.09 -10.51 -5.62
CA THR A 187 -3.80 -9.51 -4.83
C THR A 187 -5.29 -9.81 -4.80
N CYS A 188 -5.87 -9.83 -3.61
CA CYS A 188 -7.31 -9.88 -3.37
C CYS A 188 -7.79 -8.50 -2.89
N ASN A 189 -8.72 -7.88 -3.60
CA ASN A 189 -9.28 -6.57 -3.33
C ASN A 189 -10.77 -6.70 -2.99
N PRO A 190 -11.15 -7.07 -1.75
CA PRO A 190 -12.53 -7.44 -1.41
C PRO A 190 -13.52 -6.27 -1.45
N ILE A 191 -13.06 -5.05 -1.46
CA ILE A 191 -13.88 -3.82 -1.46
C ILE A 191 -13.63 -2.95 -2.70
N ILE A 192 -13.18 -3.57 -3.80
CA ILE A 192 -12.69 -2.86 -4.99
C ILE A 192 -13.73 -1.91 -5.59
N ASP A 193 -15.00 -2.30 -5.62
CA ASP A 193 -16.15 -1.58 -6.15
C ASP A 193 -16.86 -0.67 -5.14
N TRP A 194 -16.42 -0.69 -3.87
CA TRP A 194 -17.05 0.12 -2.83
C TRP A 194 -16.76 1.61 -3.02
N THR A 195 -17.82 2.42 -3.02
CA THR A 195 -17.70 3.87 -2.95
C THR A 195 -17.29 4.32 -1.55
N ASN A 196 -16.82 5.56 -1.42
CA ASN A 196 -16.50 6.11 -0.10
C ASN A 196 -17.72 6.17 0.83
N HIS A 197 -18.92 6.38 0.28
CA HIS A 197 -20.16 6.37 1.04
C HIS A 197 -20.46 4.97 1.61
N VAL A 198 -20.48 3.95 0.77
CA VAL A 198 -20.71 2.55 1.19
C VAL A 198 -19.71 2.11 2.25
N LEU A 199 -18.45 2.51 2.09
CA LEU A 199 -17.39 2.20 3.06
C LEU A 199 -17.69 2.79 4.43
N TRP A 200 -18.08 4.07 4.49
CA TRP A 200 -18.41 4.75 5.76
C TRP A 200 -19.68 4.21 6.38
N ASP A 201 -20.71 3.92 5.58
CA ASP A 201 -21.96 3.30 6.07
C ASP A 201 -21.65 1.95 6.73
N TYR A 202 -20.82 1.14 6.10
CA TYR A 202 -20.40 -0.13 6.66
C TYR A 202 -19.64 0.05 7.98
N ILE A 203 -18.69 1.00 8.03
CA ILE A 203 -17.93 1.34 9.24
C ILE A 203 -18.86 1.72 10.39
N HIS A 204 -19.87 2.55 10.12
CA HIS A 204 -20.82 3.00 11.13
C HIS A 204 -21.78 1.88 11.58
N THR A 205 -22.32 1.12 10.64
CA THR A 205 -23.24 0.00 10.91
C THR A 205 -22.56 -1.08 11.76
N GLU A 206 -21.36 -1.44 11.40
CA GLU A 206 -20.59 -2.48 12.07
C GLU A 206 -19.75 -1.97 13.26
N ARG A 207 -19.83 -0.67 13.54
CA ARG A 207 -19.10 0.00 14.63
C ARG A 207 -17.60 -0.28 14.60
N ILE A 208 -17.02 -0.27 13.40
CA ILE A 208 -15.60 -0.53 13.24
C ILE A 208 -14.80 0.62 13.85
N ASN A 209 -13.90 0.29 14.77
CA ASN A 209 -13.00 1.27 15.36
C ASN A 209 -11.89 1.61 14.36
N VAL A 210 -11.99 2.77 13.72
CA VAL A 210 -11.03 3.29 12.74
C VAL A 210 -10.01 4.23 13.38
N ASN A 211 -8.98 4.58 12.60
CA ASN A 211 -7.92 5.47 13.03
C ASN A 211 -8.46 6.83 13.52
N PRO A 212 -8.06 7.31 14.71
CA PRO A 212 -8.58 8.55 15.28
C PRO A 212 -8.26 9.81 14.45
N LEU A 213 -7.32 9.76 13.53
CA LEU A 213 -7.01 10.88 12.63
C LEU A 213 -8.20 11.27 11.75
N TYR A 214 -9.13 10.36 11.45
CA TYR A 214 -10.36 10.71 10.73
C TYR A 214 -11.25 11.68 11.53
N GLN A 215 -11.24 11.59 12.86
CA GLN A 215 -11.94 12.52 13.75
C GLN A 215 -11.22 13.88 13.86
N CYS A 216 -9.94 13.93 13.48
CA CYS A 216 -9.12 15.14 13.46
C CYS A 216 -9.15 15.86 12.09
N GLY A 217 -10.07 15.49 11.19
CA GLY A 217 -10.24 16.14 9.89
C GLY A 217 -9.40 15.55 8.75
N PHE A 218 -8.69 14.44 8.97
CA PHE A 218 -8.00 13.74 7.90
C PHE A 218 -9.00 12.97 7.03
N SER A 219 -9.06 13.24 5.74
CA SER A 219 -9.84 12.46 4.78
C SER A 219 -9.15 11.13 4.40
N ARG A 220 -7.83 11.09 4.55
CA ARG A 220 -6.98 9.94 4.24
C ARG A 220 -5.85 9.80 5.27
N VAL A 221 -5.63 8.58 5.73
CA VAL A 221 -4.50 8.22 6.59
C VAL A 221 -3.37 7.64 5.74
N GLY A 222 -2.15 8.13 5.94
CA GLY A 222 -0.95 7.71 5.21
C GLY A 222 0.31 8.34 5.79
N CYS A 223 1.40 8.26 5.04
CA CYS A 223 2.65 8.92 5.45
C CYS A 223 2.47 10.44 5.54
N ILE A 224 2.97 11.06 6.60
CA ILE A 224 3.04 12.53 6.70
C ILE A 224 3.97 13.04 5.61
N GLY A 225 3.54 14.08 4.89
CA GLY A 225 4.31 14.64 3.77
C GLY A 225 4.29 13.81 2.49
N CYS A 226 3.34 12.86 2.34
CA CYS A 226 3.21 12.07 1.13
C CYS A 226 2.85 12.94 -0.08
N PRO A 227 3.65 12.94 -1.18
CA PRO A 227 3.33 13.72 -2.38
C PRO A 227 1.98 13.36 -3.01
N MET A 228 1.49 12.12 -2.78
CA MET A 228 0.19 11.68 -3.28
C MET A 228 -1.00 12.23 -2.48
N ALA A 229 -0.76 12.96 -1.40
CA ALA A 229 -1.83 13.53 -0.58
C ALA A 229 -2.37 14.88 -1.12
N GLY A 230 -1.72 15.45 -2.14
CA GLY A 230 -2.11 16.76 -2.67
C GLY A 230 -2.14 17.84 -1.57
N GLU A 231 -3.20 18.63 -1.54
CA GLU A 231 -3.39 19.68 -0.52
C GLU A 231 -3.43 19.15 0.92
N GLY A 232 -3.86 17.91 1.13
CA GLY A 232 -3.82 17.25 2.43
C GLY A 232 -2.42 17.15 3.04
N ARG A 233 -1.36 17.34 2.24
CA ARG A 233 0.03 17.40 2.71
C ARG A 233 0.30 18.65 3.56
N HIS A 234 -0.23 19.79 3.16
CA HIS A 234 -0.12 21.04 3.93
C HIS A 234 -0.84 20.90 5.27
N PHE A 235 -2.06 20.38 5.25
CA PHE A 235 -2.80 20.09 6.47
C PHE A 235 -2.05 19.15 7.40
N ALA A 236 -1.45 18.08 6.87
CA ALA A 236 -0.68 17.13 7.66
C ALA A 236 0.52 17.79 8.36
N PHE A 237 1.25 18.70 7.70
CA PHE A 237 2.37 19.43 8.33
C PHE A 237 1.90 20.47 9.35
N GLN A 238 0.73 21.08 9.18
CA GLN A 238 0.13 21.94 10.20
C GLN A 238 -0.17 21.18 11.49
N GLN A 239 -0.60 19.91 11.39
CA GLN A 239 -0.86 19.07 12.55
C GLN A 239 0.43 18.44 13.13
N PHE A 240 1.44 18.23 12.32
CA PHE A 240 2.66 17.50 12.66
C PHE A 240 3.94 18.26 12.32
N HIS A 241 4.13 19.43 12.91
CA HIS A 241 5.31 20.31 12.66
C HIS A 241 6.66 19.62 12.81
N LYS A 242 6.78 18.64 13.72
CA LYS A 242 8.02 17.89 13.89
C LYS A 242 8.45 17.16 12.61
N TYR A 243 7.50 16.72 11.80
CA TYR A 243 7.80 16.03 10.53
C TYR A 243 8.38 16.99 9.49
N GLU A 244 7.92 18.24 9.44
CA GLU A 244 8.54 19.27 8.61
C GLU A 244 10.02 19.41 8.93
N MET A 245 10.36 19.57 10.21
CA MET A 245 11.76 19.65 10.66
C MET A 245 12.56 18.39 10.27
N MET A 246 11.98 17.21 10.41
CA MET A 246 12.65 15.96 10.04
C MET A 246 12.92 15.89 8.53
N TYR A 247 11.98 16.32 7.69
CA TYR A 247 12.20 16.42 6.24
C TYR A 247 13.28 17.45 5.91
N LYS A 248 13.21 18.66 6.48
CA LYS A 248 14.24 19.70 6.27
C LYS A 248 15.63 19.22 6.68
N HIS A 249 15.76 18.50 7.79
CA HIS A 249 17.04 17.89 8.19
C HIS A 249 17.51 16.82 7.18
N ALA A 250 16.60 16.01 6.66
CA ALA A 250 16.96 15.02 5.63
C ALA A 250 17.40 15.71 4.32
N PHE A 251 16.74 16.82 3.95
CA PHE A 251 17.13 17.63 2.79
C PHE A 251 18.49 18.30 2.97
N ALA A 252 18.79 18.79 4.17
CA ALA A 252 20.13 19.32 4.46
C ALA A 252 21.23 18.28 4.21
N ARG A 253 21.07 17.08 4.79
CA ARG A 253 22.03 15.99 4.61
C ARG A 253 22.10 15.50 3.16
N MET A 254 20.97 15.51 2.46
CA MET A 254 20.90 15.21 1.02
C MET A 254 21.75 16.22 0.22
N LEU A 255 21.58 17.52 0.46
CA LEU A 255 22.35 18.57 -0.23
C LEU A 255 23.85 18.46 0.05
N GLU A 256 24.25 18.21 1.29
CA GLU A 256 25.66 17.97 1.63
C GLU A 256 26.26 16.79 0.83
N ARG A 257 25.52 15.68 0.73
CA ARG A 257 25.97 14.52 -0.06
C ARG A 257 26.01 14.81 -1.56
N ARG A 258 25.12 15.67 -2.08
CA ARG A 258 25.13 16.11 -3.48
C ARG A 258 26.38 16.96 -3.79
N LYS A 259 26.76 17.88 -2.92
CA LYS A 259 27.98 18.69 -3.06
C LYS A 259 29.26 17.87 -3.22
N LEU A 260 29.28 16.65 -2.65
CA LEU A 260 30.44 15.74 -2.76
C LEU A 260 30.50 15.01 -4.10
N ARG A 261 29.51 15.15 -4.98
CA ARG A 261 29.49 14.49 -6.30
C ARG A 261 30.07 15.41 -7.36
N PRO A 262 31.10 14.96 -8.09
CA PRO A 262 31.60 15.72 -9.23
C PRO A 262 30.50 15.88 -10.30
N GLY A 263 30.29 17.14 -10.76
CA GLY A 263 29.33 17.44 -11.84
C GLY A 263 27.84 17.46 -11.42
N ASP A 264 27.52 17.40 -10.12
CA ASP A 264 26.14 17.57 -9.65
C ASP A 264 25.71 19.06 -9.70
N ASN A 265 25.07 19.46 -10.79
CA ASN A 265 24.46 20.78 -10.92
C ASN A 265 23.04 20.76 -10.33
N THR A 266 22.93 20.79 -9.01
CA THR A 266 21.61 20.90 -8.40
C THR A 266 21.02 22.30 -8.57
N MET A 267 19.72 22.38 -8.83
CA MET A 267 18.96 23.63 -8.86
C MET A 267 18.74 24.23 -7.47
N TRP A 268 19.03 23.48 -6.41
CA TRP A 268 18.77 23.89 -5.03
C TRP A 268 20.07 24.33 -4.34
N SER A 269 20.08 25.56 -3.85
CA SER A 269 21.18 26.11 -3.07
C SER A 269 20.99 25.91 -1.57
N THR A 270 19.74 25.96 -1.11
CA THR A 270 19.35 25.89 0.29
C THR A 270 18.33 24.80 0.56
N VAL A 271 18.14 24.49 1.84
CA VAL A 271 17.10 23.55 2.30
C VAL A 271 15.70 24.08 1.99
N ASP A 272 15.51 25.39 2.11
CA ASP A 272 14.22 26.01 1.83
C ASP A 272 13.89 25.99 0.32
N ASP A 273 14.89 26.06 -0.55
CA ASP A 273 14.68 25.86 -2.00
C ASP A 273 14.12 24.45 -2.27
N VAL A 274 14.72 23.41 -1.63
CA VAL A 274 14.23 22.03 -1.75
C VAL A 274 12.82 21.90 -1.19
N TRP A 275 12.58 22.50 -0.03
CA TRP A 275 11.29 22.44 0.65
C TRP A 275 10.19 23.09 -0.19
N ASN A 276 10.41 24.31 -0.66
CA ASN A 276 9.43 25.04 -1.46
C ASN A 276 9.14 24.33 -2.78
N TRP A 277 10.20 23.91 -3.49
CA TRP A 277 10.05 23.11 -4.70
C TRP A 277 9.23 21.84 -4.45
N TRP A 278 9.54 21.12 -3.38
CA TRP A 278 8.87 19.88 -3.03
C TRP A 278 7.42 20.09 -2.61
N MET A 279 7.12 21.17 -1.87
CA MET A 279 5.76 21.47 -1.42
C MET A 279 4.86 22.05 -2.51
N GLU A 280 5.43 22.76 -3.49
CA GLU A 280 4.70 23.31 -4.61
C GLU A 280 4.39 22.26 -5.71
N ASP A 281 4.86 21.02 -5.53
CA ASP A 281 4.74 19.92 -6.53
C ASP A 281 5.21 20.35 -7.95
N LYS A 282 6.16 21.31 -8.03
CA LYS A 282 6.70 21.76 -9.33
C LYS A 282 7.38 20.59 -10.02
N ASN A 283 7.00 20.37 -11.27
CA ASN A 283 7.70 19.43 -12.15
C ASN A 283 9.11 19.96 -12.43
N LEU A 284 10.08 19.04 -12.54
CA LEU A 284 11.38 19.41 -13.08
C LEU A 284 11.20 19.89 -14.51
N ASP A 285 11.82 20.99 -14.87
CA ASP A 285 11.80 21.50 -16.25
C ASP A 285 12.12 20.37 -17.24
N GLY A 286 11.23 20.13 -18.18
CA GLY A 286 11.32 19.05 -19.16
C GLY A 286 10.53 17.77 -18.85
N GLN A 287 9.80 17.67 -17.74
CA GLN A 287 8.82 16.62 -17.56
C GLN A 287 7.46 17.02 -18.14
N ILE A 288 7.04 16.31 -19.18
CA ILE A 288 5.70 16.45 -19.79
C ILE A 288 4.68 15.93 -18.77
N GLU A 289 3.68 16.73 -18.42
CA GLU A 289 2.53 16.26 -17.66
C GLU A 289 1.75 15.25 -18.51
N ILE A 290 1.43 14.08 -17.92
CA ILE A 290 0.62 13.03 -18.56
C ILE A 290 -0.86 13.48 -18.64
N GLY A 291 -1.10 14.70 -18.94
CA GLY A 291 -2.42 15.31 -19.12
C GLY A 291 -2.54 16.14 -20.40
N ASP A 292 -1.41 16.36 -21.08
CA ASP A 292 -1.33 17.19 -22.28
C ASP A 292 -1.17 16.39 -23.57
N VAL A 293 -1.54 15.08 -23.56
CA VAL A 293 -1.60 14.23 -24.78
C VAL A 293 -2.96 13.57 -24.88
#